data_872c109be1e4cd368a52671dc50ef550
#
_entry.id   872c109be1e4cd368a52671dc50ef550
#
_cell.length_a   1.000
_cell.length_b   1.000
_cell.length_c   1.000
_cell.angle_alpha   90.00
_cell.angle_beta   90.00
_cell.angle_gamma   90.00
#
_symmetry.space_group_name_H-M   'P 1'
#
loop_
_entity.id
_entity.type
_entity.pdbx_description
1 polymer ?
#
loop_
_entity_poly.entity_id
_entity_poly.type
_entity_poly.pdbx_seq_one_letter_code
_entity_poly.pdbx_strand_id
1 'polypeptide(L)'
;MTKEYSWMLGPFEKAAEANPCLVPNAVSRFFCPVQEKELGWEAKDVFNPAAVVKDDRVYLLYRAEDHEGKYAGTSRIGLAVSDDGLHFTTMPEPVLYPEKDEFSVYEWEGGCEDPRIVETKDGRYFLYYTSYNGKVALLCCAESTDLVHWKKHGPIFKDAMNGKYKNLWSKSGAVVCRQEGDHFYPVKLKETYWMYWGESDIYAATSDDPVSYTHL
;
A
#
# COMPACT_ATOMS: atom_id res chain seq x y z
N MET A 1 -28.77 0.14 23.17
CA MET A 1 -28.98 -0.61 21.91
C MET A 1 -28.31 0.18 20.80
N THR A 2 -27.18 -0.24 20.34
CA THR A 2 -26.51 0.33 19.16
C THR A 2 -27.34 -0.06 17.94
N LYS A 3 -27.74 0.93 17.14
CA LYS A 3 -28.38 0.66 15.84
C LYS A 3 -27.36 -0.02 14.95
N GLU A 4 -27.56 -1.30 14.64
CA GLU A 4 -26.82 -1.97 13.57
C GLU A 4 -27.33 -1.44 12.22
N TYR A 5 -26.44 -0.87 11.43
CA TYR A 5 -26.73 -0.48 10.06
C TYR A 5 -26.24 -1.60 9.14
N SER A 6 -27.02 -1.92 8.11
CA SER A 6 -26.72 -3.03 7.16
C SER A 6 -25.38 -2.87 6.38
N TRP A 7 -24.79 -1.67 6.42
CA TRP A 7 -23.49 -1.37 5.81
C TRP A 7 -22.30 -1.49 6.78
N MET A 8 -22.58 -1.69 8.09
CA MET A 8 -21.52 -1.84 9.08
C MET A 8 -20.91 -3.23 9.02
N LEU A 9 -19.59 -3.28 8.90
CA LEU A 9 -18.80 -4.48 9.10
C LEU A 9 -18.48 -4.62 10.59
N GLY A 10 -18.61 -5.82 11.15
CA GLY A 10 -18.30 -6.08 12.55
C GLY A 10 -19.50 -6.65 13.33
N PRO A 11 -19.34 -6.88 14.66
CA PRO A 11 -18.16 -6.49 15.44
C PRO A 11 -16.89 -7.26 15.07
N PHE A 12 -15.71 -6.62 15.27
CA PHE A 12 -14.42 -7.26 15.05
C PHE A 12 -13.82 -7.68 16.39
N GLU A 13 -13.30 -8.90 16.44
CA GLU A 13 -12.57 -9.44 17.59
C GLU A 13 -11.17 -9.82 17.16
N LYS A 14 -10.19 -9.61 18.05
CA LYS A 14 -8.82 -10.10 17.81
C LYS A 14 -8.78 -11.61 18.04
N ALA A 15 -8.31 -12.36 17.04
CA ALA A 15 -7.97 -13.76 17.19
C ALA A 15 -6.73 -13.88 18.08
N ALA A 16 -6.91 -14.11 19.38
CA ALA A 16 -5.83 -14.06 20.36
C ALA A 16 -4.71 -15.08 20.08
N GLU A 17 -5.06 -16.22 19.50
CA GLU A 17 -4.14 -17.30 19.12
C GLU A 17 -3.27 -16.96 17.89
N ALA A 18 -3.70 -16.00 17.07
CA ALA A 18 -3.02 -15.60 15.83
C ALA A 18 -2.58 -14.12 15.83
N ASN A 19 -2.60 -13.45 17.00
CA ASN A 19 -2.23 -12.05 17.11
C ASN A 19 -1.02 -11.87 18.06
N PRO A 20 0.15 -11.36 17.57
CA PRO A 20 0.38 -10.80 16.23
C PRO A 20 0.50 -11.87 15.12
N CYS A 21 -0.13 -11.61 13.96
CA CYS A 21 -0.07 -12.52 12.82
C CYS A 21 1.26 -12.43 12.05
N LEU A 22 1.97 -11.33 12.16
CA LEU A 22 3.32 -11.11 11.64
C LEU A 22 4.17 -10.39 12.69
N VAL A 23 5.46 -10.71 12.73
CA VAL A 23 6.46 -10.08 13.59
C VAL A 23 7.72 -9.76 12.78
N PRO A 24 8.55 -8.80 13.22
CA PRO A 24 9.84 -8.52 12.58
C PRO A 24 10.70 -9.78 12.49
N ASN A 25 11.42 -9.92 11.36
CA ASN A 25 12.28 -11.07 11.10
C ASN A 25 13.74 -10.61 10.95
N ALA A 26 14.53 -10.80 11.99
CA ALA A 26 15.94 -10.39 12.03
C ALA A 26 16.87 -11.23 11.13
N VAL A 27 16.39 -12.38 10.63
CA VAL A 27 17.21 -13.27 9.77
C VAL A 27 16.89 -13.12 8.28
N SER A 28 15.81 -12.43 7.90
CA SER A 28 15.52 -12.16 6.49
C SER A 28 16.64 -11.31 5.87
N ARG A 29 16.92 -11.57 4.60
CA ARG A 29 17.93 -10.81 3.84
C ARG A 29 17.37 -10.42 2.49
N PHE A 30 17.82 -9.25 2.04
CA PHE A 30 17.46 -8.69 0.76
C PHE A 30 18.63 -7.87 0.23
N PHE A 31 18.99 -8.06 -1.02
CA PHE A 31 20.00 -7.23 -1.67
C PHE A 31 19.37 -5.90 -2.13
N CYS A 32 19.64 -4.82 -1.38
CA CYS A 32 19.13 -3.50 -1.70
C CYS A 32 19.83 -2.91 -2.94
N PRO A 33 19.12 -2.69 -4.07
CA PRO A 33 19.75 -2.21 -5.29
C PRO A 33 20.29 -0.79 -5.18
N VAL A 34 19.74 0.04 -4.29
CA VAL A 34 20.19 1.43 -4.08
C VAL A 34 21.46 1.45 -3.24
N GLN A 35 21.53 0.67 -2.17
CA GLN A 35 22.68 0.61 -1.28
C GLN A 35 23.77 -0.39 -1.74
N GLU A 36 23.46 -1.25 -2.72
CA GLU A 36 24.36 -2.29 -3.25
C GLU A 36 24.90 -3.23 -2.16
N LYS A 37 24.05 -3.59 -1.20
CA LYS A 37 24.40 -4.49 -0.09
C LYS A 37 23.20 -5.30 0.38
N GLU A 38 23.49 -6.42 1.03
CA GLU A 38 22.52 -7.19 1.79
C GLU A 38 22.14 -6.49 3.09
N LEU A 39 20.85 -6.52 3.44
CA LEU A 39 20.35 -5.97 4.71
C LEU A 39 19.11 -6.75 5.21
N GLY A 40 18.83 -6.60 6.50
CA GLY A 40 17.63 -7.15 7.14
C GLY A 40 16.43 -6.22 6.92
N TRP A 41 15.77 -6.35 5.79
CA TRP A 41 14.77 -5.39 5.31
C TRP A 41 13.50 -5.30 6.17
N GLU A 42 13.18 -6.34 6.96
CA GLU A 42 12.03 -6.40 7.88
C GLU A 42 12.47 -6.66 9.34
N ALA A 43 13.73 -6.36 9.65
CA ALA A 43 14.33 -6.71 10.95
C ALA A 43 13.84 -5.82 12.09
N LYS A 44 13.38 -4.60 11.81
CA LYS A 44 13.01 -3.62 12.82
C LYS A 44 11.51 -3.67 13.15
N ASP A 45 10.67 -3.37 12.18
CA ASP A 45 9.23 -3.26 12.37
C ASP A 45 8.46 -3.82 11.17
N VAL A 46 7.25 -4.39 11.42
CA VAL A 46 6.25 -4.77 10.42
C VAL A 46 4.88 -4.27 10.86
N PHE A 47 4.16 -3.55 9.99
CA PHE A 47 2.92 -2.86 10.35
C PHE A 47 2.13 -2.37 9.13
N ASN A 48 0.98 -1.74 9.36
CA ASN A 48 0.13 -1.06 8.37
C ASN A 48 -0.15 -1.90 7.10
N PRO A 49 -0.73 -3.11 7.22
CA PRO A 49 -0.98 -3.97 6.07
C PRO A 49 -2.21 -3.52 5.26
N ALA A 50 -2.20 -3.86 3.97
CA ALA A 50 -3.38 -3.97 3.13
C ALA A 50 -3.67 -5.44 2.84
N ALA A 51 -4.95 -5.82 2.76
CA ALA A 51 -5.37 -7.19 2.51
C ALA A 51 -6.14 -7.31 1.19
N VAL A 52 -5.97 -8.43 0.50
CA VAL A 52 -6.77 -8.80 -0.68
C VAL A 52 -6.92 -10.32 -0.73
N VAL A 53 -8.07 -10.78 -1.26
CA VAL A 53 -8.31 -12.20 -1.52
C VAL A 53 -7.99 -12.49 -2.98
N LYS A 54 -7.21 -13.55 -3.23
CA LYS A 54 -6.88 -14.04 -4.57
C LYS A 54 -6.79 -15.57 -4.53
N ASP A 55 -7.47 -16.25 -5.44
CA ASP A 55 -7.47 -17.71 -5.53
C ASP A 55 -7.78 -18.39 -4.18
N ASP A 56 -8.85 -17.92 -3.49
CA ASP A 56 -9.33 -18.38 -2.18
C ASP A 56 -8.29 -18.26 -1.03
N ARG A 57 -7.27 -17.44 -1.19
CA ARG A 57 -6.23 -17.17 -0.20
C ARG A 57 -6.19 -15.69 0.18
N VAL A 58 -5.82 -15.39 1.42
CA VAL A 58 -5.63 -14.01 1.89
C VAL A 58 -4.17 -13.60 1.70
N TYR A 59 -3.97 -12.47 1.04
CA TYR A 59 -2.67 -11.84 0.85
C TYR A 59 -2.59 -10.56 1.65
N LEU A 60 -1.50 -10.37 2.40
CA LEU A 60 -1.18 -9.13 3.09
C LEU A 60 0.03 -8.47 2.44
N LEU A 61 -0.15 -7.24 1.97
CA LEU A 61 0.96 -6.36 1.64
C LEU A 61 1.22 -5.49 2.87
N TYR A 62 2.39 -5.62 3.48
CA TYR A 62 2.68 -4.98 4.76
C TYR A 62 3.92 -4.08 4.65
N ARG A 63 3.91 -2.96 5.36
CA ARG A 63 5.10 -2.13 5.52
C ARG A 63 6.09 -2.82 6.45
N ALA A 64 7.34 -2.86 6.04
CA ALA A 64 8.46 -3.35 6.84
C ALA A 64 9.60 -2.34 6.85
N GLU A 65 10.36 -2.28 7.95
CA GLU A 65 11.48 -1.36 8.11
C GLU A 65 12.76 -2.08 8.53
N ASP A 66 13.88 -1.60 7.98
CA ASP A 66 15.23 -1.97 8.42
C ASP A 66 15.71 -1.08 9.59
N HIS A 67 16.88 -1.43 10.16
CA HIS A 67 17.57 -0.64 11.18
C HIS A 67 18.54 0.40 10.59
N GLU A 68 18.78 0.38 9.28
CA GLU A 68 19.91 1.07 8.66
C GLU A 68 19.52 2.39 7.98
N GLY A 69 18.24 2.58 7.67
CA GLY A 69 17.74 3.77 7.00
C GLY A 69 17.85 5.02 7.86
N LYS A 70 18.20 6.13 7.24
CA LYS A 70 18.46 7.42 7.88
C LYS A 70 17.27 7.98 8.67
N TYR A 71 16.04 7.72 8.19
CA TYR A 71 14.81 8.26 8.77
C TYR A 71 14.09 7.24 9.66
N ALA A 72 14.83 6.66 10.61
CA ALA A 72 14.38 5.59 11.49
C ALA A 72 14.13 4.24 10.79
N GLY A 73 14.75 4.01 9.65
CA GLY A 73 14.63 2.85 8.78
C GLY A 73 14.18 3.24 7.37
N THR A 74 14.51 2.42 6.38
CA THR A 74 13.93 2.54 5.04
C THR A 74 12.76 1.57 4.93
N SER A 75 11.59 2.09 4.56
CA SER A 75 10.38 1.29 4.41
C SER A 75 10.32 0.56 3.08
N ARG A 76 9.83 -0.68 3.10
CA ARG A 76 9.54 -1.52 1.93
C ARG A 76 8.21 -2.24 2.14
N ILE A 77 7.62 -2.72 1.05
CA ILE A 77 6.39 -3.50 1.11
C ILE A 77 6.72 -4.97 0.96
N GLY A 78 6.42 -5.75 2.00
CA GLY A 78 6.46 -7.20 1.98
C GLY A 78 5.14 -7.81 1.55
N LEU A 79 5.17 -9.11 1.22
CA LEU A 79 3.99 -9.90 0.90
C LEU A 79 3.95 -11.14 1.80
N ALA A 80 2.81 -11.37 2.41
CA ALA A 80 2.52 -12.59 3.16
C ALA A 80 1.22 -13.22 2.65
N VAL A 81 1.11 -14.54 2.75
CA VAL A 81 -0.02 -15.30 2.26
C VAL A 81 -0.53 -16.27 3.31
N SER A 82 -1.86 -16.45 3.35
CA SER A 82 -2.56 -17.33 4.28
C SER A 82 -3.70 -18.08 3.60
N ASP A 83 -3.89 -19.33 3.97
CA ASP A 83 -5.03 -20.15 3.54
C ASP A 83 -6.24 -20.00 4.48
N ASP A 84 -6.06 -19.47 5.71
CA ASP A 84 -7.10 -19.35 6.73
C ASP A 84 -7.36 -17.91 7.18
N GLY A 85 -6.56 -16.94 6.71
CA GLY A 85 -6.64 -15.53 7.10
C GLY A 85 -6.06 -15.23 8.50
N LEU A 86 -5.49 -16.21 9.18
CA LEU A 86 -4.95 -16.10 10.54
C LEU A 86 -3.45 -16.38 10.60
N HIS A 87 -2.98 -17.41 9.90
CA HIS A 87 -1.59 -17.85 9.89
C HIS A 87 -0.93 -17.51 8.55
N PHE A 88 0.03 -16.60 8.58
CA PHE A 88 0.66 -16.05 7.39
C PHE A 88 2.09 -16.55 7.19
N THR A 89 2.43 -16.83 5.94
CA THR A 89 3.81 -17.11 5.49
C THR A 89 4.31 -15.94 4.68
N THR A 90 5.44 -15.34 5.08
CA THR A 90 6.05 -14.20 4.38
C THR A 90 6.89 -14.64 3.19
N MET A 91 6.96 -13.82 2.17
CA MET A 91 7.98 -13.95 1.12
C MET A 91 9.35 -13.53 1.65
N PRO A 92 10.44 -14.13 1.13
CA PRO A 92 11.79 -13.86 1.64
C PRO A 92 12.29 -12.44 1.33
N GLU A 93 11.78 -11.81 0.28
CA GLU A 93 12.18 -10.49 -0.18
C GLU A 93 10.97 -9.55 -0.31
N PRO A 94 11.15 -8.22 -0.19
CA PRO A 94 10.08 -7.27 -0.41
C PRO A 94 9.62 -7.28 -1.87
N VAL A 95 8.33 -6.98 -2.09
CA VAL A 95 7.73 -6.94 -3.43
C VAL A 95 7.66 -5.53 -4.02
N LEU A 96 7.75 -4.48 -3.20
CA LEU A 96 7.85 -3.10 -3.66
C LEU A 96 8.82 -2.33 -2.75
N TYR A 97 9.80 -1.69 -3.35
CA TYR A 97 10.90 -1.03 -2.64
C TYR A 97 11.55 0.05 -3.50
N PRO A 98 12.35 0.97 -2.93
CA PRO A 98 13.14 1.92 -3.70
C PRO A 98 14.16 1.22 -4.60
N GLU A 99 14.19 1.59 -5.87
CA GLU A 99 15.07 1.07 -6.89
C GLU A 99 15.91 2.20 -7.51
N LYS A 100 16.90 1.84 -8.35
CA LYS A 100 17.67 2.81 -9.16
C LYS A 100 16.89 3.15 -10.44
N ASP A 101 15.67 3.63 -10.29
CA ASP A 101 14.74 4.01 -11.35
C ASP A 101 14.37 5.50 -11.28
N GLU A 102 13.47 5.94 -12.15
CA GLU A 102 12.97 7.32 -12.16
C GLU A 102 12.16 7.71 -10.91
N PHE A 103 11.67 6.72 -10.13
CA PHE A 103 10.88 6.93 -8.93
C PHE A 103 11.74 7.09 -7.67
N SER A 104 13.04 6.77 -7.75
CA SER A 104 14.00 6.93 -6.64
C SER A 104 13.97 8.32 -6.01
N VAL A 105 13.73 9.37 -6.80
CA VAL A 105 13.66 10.75 -6.31
C VAL A 105 12.49 11.01 -5.34
N TYR A 106 11.48 10.15 -5.36
CA TYR A 106 10.31 10.21 -4.48
C TYR A 106 10.44 9.26 -3.29
N GLU A 107 11.17 8.17 -3.43
CA GLU A 107 11.20 7.05 -2.48
C GLU A 107 12.46 7.02 -1.61
N TRP A 108 13.58 7.51 -2.13
CA TRP A 108 14.84 7.43 -1.40
C TRP A 108 15.12 8.68 -0.57
N GLU A 109 15.39 8.55 0.76
CA GLU A 109 15.80 7.35 1.51
C GLU A 109 14.75 6.85 2.52
N GLY A 110 13.53 7.41 2.56
CA GLY A 110 12.49 6.99 3.51
C GLY A 110 11.79 5.69 3.09
N GLY A 111 11.56 5.49 1.79
CA GLY A 111 11.05 4.24 1.25
C GLY A 111 9.61 4.27 0.74
N CYS A 112 9.02 3.08 0.65
CA CYS A 112 7.65 2.80 0.26
C CYS A 112 6.86 2.41 1.50
N GLU A 113 5.80 3.16 1.84
CA GLU A 113 5.09 3.09 3.11
C GLU A 113 3.59 2.83 2.91
N ASP A 114 2.93 2.27 3.94
CA ASP A 114 1.49 2.30 4.17
C ASP A 114 0.65 1.87 2.95
N PRO A 115 0.75 0.63 2.49
CA PRO A 115 0.07 0.14 1.31
C PRO A 115 -1.45 0.15 1.47
N ARG A 116 -2.17 0.46 0.40
CA ARG A 116 -3.62 0.34 0.22
C ARG A 116 -3.88 -0.33 -1.11
N ILE A 117 -4.66 -1.39 -1.15
CA ILE A 117 -4.86 -2.17 -2.38
C ILE A 117 -6.32 -2.13 -2.82
N VAL A 118 -6.52 -2.08 -4.12
CA VAL A 118 -7.80 -2.39 -4.78
C VAL A 118 -7.55 -3.33 -5.94
N GLU A 119 -8.54 -4.14 -6.25
CA GLU A 119 -8.52 -5.06 -7.39
C GLU A 119 -9.53 -4.64 -8.44
N THR A 120 -9.33 -5.06 -9.68
CA THR A 120 -10.25 -4.82 -10.78
C THR A 120 -10.78 -6.14 -11.34
N LYS A 121 -11.97 -6.10 -11.95
CA LYS A 121 -12.63 -7.30 -12.52
C LYS A 121 -11.85 -7.96 -13.66
N ASP A 122 -10.89 -7.26 -14.24
CA ASP A 122 -9.99 -7.78 -15.28
C ASP A 122 -8.69 -8.38 -14.72
N GLY A 123 -8.61 -8.56 -13.37
CA GLY A 123 -7.50 -9.26 -12.71
C GLY A 123 -6.26 -8.40 -12.43
N ARG A 124 -6.40 -7.09 -12.51
CA ARG A 124 -5.32 -6.17 -12.10
C ARG A 124 -5.49 -5.72 -10.66
N TYR A 125 -4.37 -5.40 -10.01
CA TYR A 125 -4.29 -4.84 -8.67
C TYR A 125 -3.62 -3.48 -8.74
N PHE A 126 -4.17 -2.50 -8.03
CA PHE A 126 -3.57 -1.18 -7.86
C PHE A 126 -3.21 -0.98 -6.39
N LEU A 127 -1.92 -0.76 -6.15
CA LEU A 127 -1.38 -0.48 -4.82
C LEU A 127 -1.12 1.02 -4.70
N TYR A 128 -1.84 1.67 -3.81
CA TYR A 128 -1.56 3.04 -3.41
C TYR A 128 -0.65 3.00 -2.18
N TYR A 129 0.50 3.62 -2.29
CA TYR A 129 1.49 3.65 -1.22
C TYR A 129 2.03 5.05 -1.03
N THR A 130 2.54 5.33 0.14
CA THR A 130 3.22 6.59 0.43
C THR A 130 4.71 6.42 0.10
N SER A 131 5.22 7.22 -0.82
CA SER A 131 6.66 7.37 -1.00
C SER A 131 7.19 8.45 -0.07
N TYR A 132 8.34 8.23 0.56
CA TYR A 132 8.99 9.24 1.40
C TYR A 132 10.46 9.37 1.04
N ASN A 133 10.89 10.58 0.67
CA ASN A 133 12.27 10.84 0.29
C ASN A 133 13.07 11.61 1.36
N GLY A 134 12.54 11.69 2.59
CA GLY A 134 13.14 12.46 3.68
C GLY A 134 12.75 13.93 3.70
N LYS A 135 11.97 14.41 2.73
CA LYS A 135 11.52 15.81 2.63
C LYS A 135 10.02 15.94 2.46
N VAL A 136 9.43 15.11 1.60
CA VAL A 136 8.00 15.11 1.32
C VAL A 136 7.50 13.68 1.19
N ALA A 137 6.31 13.43 1.71
CA ALA A 137 5.57 12.20 1.51
C ALA A 137 4.54 12.40 0.40
N LEU A 138 4.56 11.54 -0.61
CA LEU A 138 3.66 11.60 -1.75
C LEU A 138 2.90 10.29 -1.91
N LEU A 139 1.59 10.39 -2.13
CA LEU A 139 0.76 9.25 -2.47
C LEU A 139 1.07 8.81 -3.90
N CYS A 140 1.57 7.59 -4.04
CA CYS A 140 1.98 6.96 -5.29
C CYS A 140 1.07 5.78 -5.63
N CYS A 141 1.13 5.34 -6.88
CA CYS A 141 0.44 4.15 -7.37
C CYS A 141 1.41 3.18 -8.04
N ALA A 142 1.17 1.87 -7.85
CA ALA A 142 1.78 0.79 -8.62
C ALA A 142 0.70 -0.21 -9.05
N GLU A 143 0.94 -0.93 -10.16
CA GLU A 143 0.04 -1.89 -10.77
C GLU A 143 0.70 -3.28 -10.84
N SER A 144 -0.09 -4.33 -10.58
CA SER A 144 0.33 -5.73 -10.67
C SER A 144 -0.80 -6.62 -11.18
N THR A 145 -0.46 -7.80 -11.69
CA THR A 145 -1.41 -8.89 -12.00
C THR A 145 -1.22 -10.11 -11.12
N ASP A 146 -0.13 -10.14 -10.34
CA ASP A 146 0.26 -11.32 -9.53
C ASP A 146 0.55 -11.01 -8.06
N LEU A 147 0.54 -9.73 -7.64
CA LEU A 147 0.86 -9.22 -6.30
C LEU A 147 2.37 -9.26 -5.95
N VAL A 148 3.20 -9.79 -6.84
CA VAL A 148 4.66 -9.96 -6.65
C VAL A 148 5.44 -8.94 -7.48
N HIS A 149 5.10 -8.80 -8.76
CA HIS A 149 5.77 -7.90 -9.68
C HIS A 149 4.93 -6.63 -9.88
N TRP A 150 5.51 -5.49 -9.54
CA TRP A 150 4.82 -4.20 -9.53
C TRP A 150 5.42 -3.24 -10.54
N LYS A 151 4.55 -2.66 -11.38
CA LYS A 151 4.89 -1.54 -12.25
C LYS A 151 4.52 -0.24 -11.55
N LYS A 152 5.52 0.54 -11.16
CA LYS A 152 5.33 1.86 -10.54
C LYS A 152 4.80 2.88 -11.56
N HIS A 153 3.91 3.76 -11.11
CA HIS A 153 3.37 4.90 -11.86
C HIS A 153 3.78 6.24 -11.25
N GLY A 154 4.34 6.21 -10.02
CA GLY A 154 4.76 7.38 -9.27
C GLY A 154 3.61 8.16 -8.64
N PRO A 155 3.83 9.46 -8.30
CA PRO A 155 2.86 10.27 -7.57
C PRO A 155 1.56 10.49 -8.35
N ILE A 156 0.42 10.14 -7.75
CA ILE A 156 -0.90 10.16 -8.40
C ILE A 156 -1.45 11.56 -8.64
N PHE A 157 -0.95 12.58 -7.91
CA PHE A 157 -1.37 13.98 -8.05
C PHE A 157 -0.38 14.84 -8.83
N LYS A 158 0.62 14.23 -9.51
CA LYS A 158 1.68 14.99 -10.20
C LYS A 158 1.16 15.96 -11.26
N ASP A 159 0.08 15.58 -11.95
CA ASP A 159 -0.54 16.37 -13.02
C ASP A 159 -1.83 17.11 -12.56
N ALA A 160 -2.26 16.90 -11.32
CA ALA A 160 -3.47 17.49 -10.77
C ALA A 160 -3.39 19.04 -10.82
N MET A 161 -4.46 19.67 -11.34
CA MET A 161 -4.56 21.13 -11.49
C MET A 161 -3.33 21.75 -12.16
N ASN A 162 -2.88 21.16 -13.27
CA ASN A 162 -1.67 21.56 -14.03
C ASN A 162 -0.39 21.49 -13.17
N GLY A 163 -0.24 20.46 -12.37
CA GLY A 163 0.95 20.22 -11.54
C GLY A 163 1.04 21.07 -10.27
N LYS A 164 -0.03 21.78 -9.90
CA LYS A 164 -0.08 22.58 -8.66
C LYS A 164 0.21 21.74 -7.42
N TYR A 165 -0.18 20.46 -7.42
CA TYR A 165 -0.12 19.57 -6.28
C TYR A 165 1.02 18.52 -6.35
N LYS A 166 1.92 18.63 -7.35
CA LYS A 166 3.01 17.65 -7.54
C LYS A 166 3.93 17.45 -6.34
N ASN A 167 4.03 18.43 -5.45
CA ASN A 167 4.84 18.37 -4.23
C ASN A 167 3.98 18.54 -2.96
N LEU A 168 2.66 18.37 -3.07
CA LEU A 168 1.78 18.42 -1.91
C LEU A 168 1.97 17.16 -1.09
N TRP A 169 2.22 17.32 0.19
CA TRP A 169 2.22 16.23 1.15
C TRP A 169 0.88 15.47 1.09
N SER A 170 0.93 14.20 0.72
CA SER A 170 -0.27 13.38 0.48
C SER A 170 -0.04 11.95 0.94
N LYS A 171 -1.03 11.38 1.65
CA LYS A 171 -0.98 10.05 2.26
C LYS A 171 -2.36 9.39 2.25
N SER A 172 -2.40 8.12 2.63
CA SER A 172 -3.62 7.39 3.04
C SER A 172 -4.73 7.39 2.01
N GLY A 173 -4.40 7.16 0.74
CA GLY A 173 -5.37 7.11 -0.35
C GLY A 173 -6.31 5.90 -0.23
N ALA A 174 -7.63 6.13 -0.19
CA ALA A 174 -8.65 5.10 -0.13
C ALA A 174 -9.66 5.30 -1.27
N VAL A 175 -9.63 4.42 -2.25
CA VAL A 175 -10.56 4.43 -3.39
C VAL A 175 -11.92 3.94 -2.95
N VAL A 176 -12.98 4.59 -3.43
CA VAL A 176 -14.36 4.17 -3.18
C VAL A 176 -14.64 2.89 -3.96
N CYS A 177 -14.94 1.82 -3.23
CA CYS A 177 -15.19 0.49 -3.77
C CYS A 177 -16.61 0.00 -3.46
N ARG A 178 -17.05 -0.99 -4.22
CA ARG A 178 -18.21 -1.83 -3.93
C ARG A 178 -17.73 -3.22 -3.56
N GLN A 179 -18.28 -3.76 -2.49
CA GLN A 179 -18.05 -5.15 -2.11
C GLN A 179 -18.92 -6.09 -2.97
N GLU A 180 -18.31 -7.12 -3.53
CA GLU A 180 -18.96 -8.22 -4.23
C GLU A 180 -18.34 -9.54 -3.71
N GLY A 181 -19.01 -10.23 -2.79
CA GLY A 181 -18.43 -11.34 -2.03
C GLY A 181 -17.27 -10.88 -1.16
N ASP A 182 -16.12 -11.50 -1.31
CA ASP A 182 -14.88 -11.18 -0.60
C ASP A 182 -14.00 -10.14 -1.33
N HIS A 183 -14.49 -9.58 -2.43
CA HIS A 183 -13.76 -8.67 -3.30
C HIS A 183 -14.26 -7.23 -3.18
N PHE A 184 -13.36 -6.27 -3.33
CA PHE A 184 -13.64 -4.83 -3.30
C PHE A 184 -13.20 -4.17 -4.61
N TYR A 185 -14.16 -3.91 -5.49
CA TYR A 185 -13.91 -3.31 -6.80
C TYR A 185 -14.13 -1.80 -6.80
N PRO A 186 -13.20 -1.00 -7.34
CA PRO A 186 -13.41 0.43 -7.58
C PRO A 186 -14.67 0.67 -8.39
N VAL A 187 -15.47 1.65 -7.97
CA VAL A 187 -16.70 2.02 -8.68
C VAL A 187 -16.69 3.46 -9.12
N LYS A 188 -17.26 3.70 -10.30
CA LYS A 188 -17.51 5.06 -10.77
C LYS A 188 -18.82 5.58 -10.17
N LEU A 189 -18.74 6.72 -9.50
CA LEU A 189 -19.88 7.50 -9.05
C LEU A 189 -19.94 8.77 -9.92
N LYS A 190 -21.05 8.97 -10.64
CA LYS A 190 -21.19 10.06 -11.63
C LYS A 190 -20.03 10.05 -12.64
N GLU A 191 -19.78 8.90 -13.25
CA GLU A 191 -18.79 8.64 -14.31
C GLU A 191 -17.33 8.72 -13.89
N THR A 192 -17.00 9.04 -12.63
CA THR A 192 -15.61 9.14 -12.16
C THR A 192 -15.34 8.22 -10.97
N TYR A 193 -14.10 7.76 -10.84
CA TYR A 193 -13.59 7.15 -9.61
C TYR A 193 -13.37 8.22 -8.54
N TRP A 194 -13.60 7.85 -7.30
CA TRP A 194 -13.40 8.71 -6.15
C TRP A 194 -12.39 8.10 -5.19
N MET A 195 -11.55 8.96 -4.63
CA MET A 195 -10.59 8.61 -3.60
C MET A 195 -10.68 9.61 -2.45
N TYR A 196 -10.71 9.12 -1.22
CA TYR A 196 -10.41 9.93 -0.05
C TYR A 196 -8.94 9.79 0.30
N TRP A 197 -8.29 10.89 0.65
CA TRP A 197 -6.88 10.93 1.00
C TRP A 197 -6.60 12.03 2.00
N GLY A 198 -5.44 12.03 2.66
CA GLY A 198 -5.06 13.08 3.59
C GLY A 198 -4.18 12.57 4.72
N GLU A 199 -3.88 13.45 5.63
CA GLU A 199 -3.15 13.19 6.87
C GLU A 199 -3.88 13.80 8.06
N SER A 200 -3.83 15.13 8.23
CA SER A 200 -4.57 15.85 9.28
C SER A 200 -6.01 16.16 8.87
N ASP A 201 -6.20 16.43 7.59
CA ASP A 201 -7.51 16.66 6.97
C ASP A 201 -7.82 15.58 5.96
N ILE A 202 -9.11 15.34 5.70
CA ILE A 202 -9.56 14.40 4.69
C ILE A 202 -10.02 15.18 3.46
N TYR A 203 -9.41 14.86 2.33
CA TYR A 203 -9.73 15.42 1.03
C TYR A 203 -10.38 14.38 0.13
N ALA A 204 -11.06 14.83 -0.92
CA ALA A 204 -11.58 13.98 -1.98
C ALA A 204 -10.89 14.31 -3.29
N ALA A 205 -10.61 13.29 -4.08
CA ALA A 205 -10.08 13.41 -5.44
C ALA A 205 -10.91 12.56 -6.39
N THR A 206 -10.96 12.95 -7.67
CA THR A 206 -11.65 12.21 -8.72
C THR A 206 -10.76 11.95 -9.92
N SER A 207 -11.03 10.85 -10.62
CA SER A 207 -10.28 10.44 -11.80
C SER A 207 -11.16 9.63 -12.77
N ASP A 208 -10.78 9.65 -14.06
CA ASP A 208 -11.36 8.78 -15.08
C ASP A 208 -10.76 7.37 -15.08
N ASP A 209 -9.57 7.21 -14.50
CA ASP A 209 -8.83 5.95 -14.34
C ASP A 209 -8.33 5.76 -12.88
N PRO A 210 -7.94 4.56 -12.46
CA PRO A 210 -7.47 4.30 -11.10
C PRO A 210 -6.00 4.70 -10.84
N VAL A 211 -5.28 5.25 -11.80
CA VAL A 211 -3.85 5.56 -11.70
C VAL A 211 -3.59 7.04 -11.39
N SER A 212 -4.32 7.94 -12.04
CA SER A 212 -3.98 9.38 -12.05
C SER A 212 -5.17 10.23 -11.65
N TYR A 213 -5.16 10.76 -10.44
CA TYR A 213 -6.24 11.60 -9.90
C TYR A 213 -5.96 13.06 -10.25
N THR A 214 -6.82 13.64 -11.08
CA THR A 214 -6.59 14.96 -11.70
C THR A 214 -7.41 16.07 -11.08
N HIS A 215 -8.46 15.76 -10.33
CA HIS A 215 -9.34 16.73 -9.67
C HIS A 215 -9.32 16.50 -8.14
N LEU A 216 -9.18 17.58 -7.41
CA LEU A 216 -9.08 17.63 -5.95
C LEU A 216 -10.17 18.55 -5.39
#